data_a1572df2a501466610b064084e0dc7b3
#
_entry.id   a1572df2a501466610b064084e0dc7b3
#
_cell.length_a   1.000
_cell.length_b   1.000
_cell.length_c   1.000
_cell.angle_alpha   90.00
_cell.angle_beta   90.00
_cell.angle_gamma   90.00
#
_symmetry.space_group_name_H-M   'P 1'
#
loop_
_entity.id
_entity.type
_entity.pdbx_description
1 polymer ?
#
loop_
_entity_poly.entity_id
_entity_poly.type
_entity_poly.pdbx_seq_one_letter_code
_entity_poly.pdbx_strand_id
1 'polypeptide(L)'
;VNKYQEINNIKNYCGKYDGPSDLVDFKGIIHIPYAWSNLSLFEAIQLGIIYFIPSLNFIKELSVRNSNFFWSPPYLKDYLNKSEWYCEEHRDIFVFFNSWADLKNKVLTTNYENKKKYILEFGKEHNNEMLELWKNALNN
;
A
#
# COMPACT_ATOMS: atom_id res chain seq x y z
N VAL A 1 -17.91 8.71 17.99
CA VAL A 1 -16.87 7.76 17.58
C VAL A 1 -15.53 8.49 17.59
N ASN A 2 -14.59 8.02 18.42
CA ASN A 2 -13.27 8.62 18.49
C ASN A 2 -12.54 8.34 17.16
N LYS A 3 -12.29 9.39 16.40
CA LYS A 3 -11.63 9.27 15.07
C LYS A 3 -10.15 8.88 15.18
N TYR A 4 -9.59 8.90 16.39
CA TYR A 4 -8.21 8.55 16.66
C TYR A 4 -8.18 7.37 17.62
N GLN A 5 -7.40 6.38 17.26
CA GLN A 5 -7.06 5.25 18.12
C GLN A 5 -5.56 5.21 18.33
N GLU A 6 -5.15 4.74 19.48
CA GLU A 6 -3.75 4.50 19.78
C GLU A 6 -3.50 2.99 19.79
N ILE A 7 -2.68 2.53 18.85
CA ILE A 7 -2.26 1.12 18.78
C ILE A 7 -0.75 1.10 19.03
N ASN A 8 -0.35 0.44 20.09
CA ASN A 8 1.08 0.33 20.46
C ASN A 8 1.81 1.68 20.53
N ASN A 9 1.21 2.71 21.09
CA ASN A 9 1.71 4.09 21.17
C ASN A 9 1.85 4.79 19.78
N ILE A 10 1.17 4.30 18.77
CA ILE A 10 1.06 4.96 17.47
C ILE A 10 -0.34 5.56 17.36
N LYS A 11 -0.41 6.87 17.18
CA LYS A 11 -1.68 7.56 16.96
C LYS A 11 -2.18 7.27 15.55
N ASN A 12 -3.35 6.65 15.46
CA ASN A 12 -3.99 6.29 14.20
C ASN A 12 -5.26 7.11 14.00
N TYR A 13 -5.49 7.52 12.76
CA TYR A 13 -6.75 8.09 12.32
C TYR A 13 -7.61 7.00 11.66
N CYS A 14 -8.82 6.81 12.19
CA CYS A 14 -9.77 5.80 11.71
C CYS A 14 -11.06 6.47 11.21
N GLY A 15 -10.93 7.61 10.55
CA GLY A 15 -12.05 8.37 10.01
C GLY A 15 -12.25 8.16 8.51
N LYS A 16 -13.36 8.68 8.02
CA LYS A 16 -13.57 8.82 6.58
C LYS A 16 -12.69 9.93 6.04
N TYR A 17 -12.11 9.71 4.88
CA TYR A 17 -11.38 10.73 4.12
C TYR A 17 -12.02 10.89 2.73
N ASP A 18 -11.84 12.03 2.11
CA ASP A 18 -12.47 12.35 0.83
C ASP A 18 -11.58 12.02 -0.38
N GLY A 19 -10.34 11.67 -0.14
CA GLY A 19 -9.41 11.25 -1.18
C GLY A 19 -7.96 11.19 -0.71
N PRO A 20 -7.03 10.72 -1.54
CA PRO A 20 -5.61 10.59 -1.17
C PRO A 20 -4.96 11.89 -0.73
N SER A 21 -5.44 13.04 -1.20
CA SER A 21 -4.95 14.36 -0.78
C SER A 21 -5.07 14.61 0.73
N ASP A 22 -6.08 14.04 1.37
CA ASP A 22 -6.27 14.17 2.83
C ASP A 22 -5.23 13.39 3.64
N LEU A 23 -4.49 12.50 2.97
CA LEU A 23 -3.54 11.59 3.58
C LEU A 23 -2.09 12.11 3.55
N VAL A 24 -1.83 13.22 2.84
CA VAL A 24 -0.47 13.77 2.68
C VAL A 24 0.15 14.27 3.98
N ASP A 25 -0.67 14.64 4.95
CA ASP A 25 -0.23 15.13 6.26
C ASP A 25 0.12 13.99 7.23
N PHE A 26 -0.20 12.76 6.87
CA PHE A 26 0.17 11.59 7.67
C PHE A 26 1.53 11.04 7.25
N LYS A 27 2.25 10.44 8.20
CA LYS A 27 3.53 9.77 7.91
C LYS A 27 3.38 8.61 6.93
N GLY A 28 2.21 7.98 6.91
CA GLY A 28 1.91 6.88 6.00
C GLY A 28 0.58 6.21 6.35
N ILE A 29 0.21 5.24 5.57
CA ILE A 29 -1.04 4.48 5.70
C ILE A 29 -0.72 3.04 6.06
N ILE A 30 -1.39 2.51 7.08
CA ILE A 30 -1.41 1.07 7.34
C ILE A 30 -2.57 0.51 6.52
N HIS A 31 -2.26 -0.26 5.50
CA HIS A 31 -3.24 -0.80 4.56
C HIS A 31 -3.19 -2.33 4.54
N ILE A 32 -4.33 -2.93 4.76
CA ILE A 32 -4.50 -4.37 4.55
C ILE A 32 -5.18 -4.54 3.19
N PRO A 33 -4.47 -5.05 2.17
CA PRO A 33 -5.03 -5.21 0.84
C PRO A 33 -6.30 -6.06 0.86
N TYR A 34 -7.36 -5.59 0.23
CA TYR A 34 -8.65 -6.27 0.13
C TYR A 34 -9.09 -6.52 -1.32
N ALA A 35 -8.35 -6.00 -2.28
CA ALA A 35 -8.59 -6.16 -3.71
C ALA A 35 -7.26 -6.31 -4.46
N TRP A 36 -7.26 -6.85 -5.67
CA TRP A 36 -6.08 -7.00 -6.53
C TRP A 36 -5.43 -5.69 -6.90
N SER A 37 -6.26 -4.69 -7.07
CA SER A 37 -5.95 -3.36 -7.55
C SER A 37 -6.81 -2.34 -6.83
N ASN A 38 -6.31 -1.13 -6.71
CA ASN A 38 -7.07 -0.01 -6.17
C ASN A 38 -6.64 1.28 -6.89
N LEU A 39 -7.56 1.93 -7.56
CA LEU A 39 -7.28 3.19 -8.28
C LEU A 39 -6.64 4.25 -7.37
N SER A 40 -7.04 4.31 -6.11
CA SER A 40 -6.45 5.23 -5.13
C SER A 40 -4.96 4.98 -4.85
N LEU A 41 -4.44 3.79 -5.17
CA LEU A 41 -3.02 3.50 -5.04
C LEU A 41 -2.18 4.39 -5.97
N PHE A 42 -2.58 4.49 -7.24
CA PHE A 42 -1.83 5.29 -8.21
C PHE A 42 -1.92 6.79 -7.91
N GLU A 43 -3.08 7.27 -7.44
CA GLU A 43 -3.22 8.65 -6.96
C GLU A 43 -2.32 8.90 -5.74
N ALA A 44 -2.26 7.96 -4.81
CA ALA A 44 -1.41 8.06 -3.63
C ALA A 44 0.09 8.04 -3.97
N ILE A 45 0.51 7.23 -4.95
CA ILE A 45 1.89 7.21 -5.47
C ILE A 45 2.28 8.60 -6.01
N GLN A 46 1.39 9.25 -6.76
CA GLN A 46 1.63 10.61 -7.27
C GLN A 46 1.82 11.66 -6.17
N LEU A 47 1.29 11.41 -4.99
CA LEU A 47 1.42 12.29 -3.82
C LEU A 47 2.56 11.87 -2.87
N GLY A 48 3.26 10.79 -3.19
CA GLY A 48 4.35 10.25 -2.36
C GLY A 48 3.87 9.66 -1.03
N ILE A 49 2.63 9.15 -0.99
CA ILE A 49 2.07 8.56 0.22
C ILE A 49 2.70 7.18 0.46
N ILE A 50 3.19 6.95 1.67
CA ILE A 50 3.86 5.72 2.06
C ILE A 50 2.83 4.72 2.57
N TYR A 51 2.79 3.53 1.97
CA TYR A 51 1.96 2.42 2.43
C TYR A 51 2.80 1.42 3.23
N PHE A 52 2.32 1.09 4.43
CA PHE A 52 2.75 -0.04 5.23
C PHE A 52 1.77 -1.18 4.99
N ILE A 53 2.24 -2.25 4.36
CA ILE A 53 1.39 -3.39 4.03
C ILE A 53 1.96 -4.68 4.62
N PRO A 54 1.12 -5.66 5.02
CA PRO A 54 1.63 -6.94 5.48
C PRO A 54 2.41 -7.62 4.36
N SER A 55 3.51 -8.28 4.70
CA SER A 55 4.23 -9.12 3.74
C SER A 55 3.33 -10.23 3.19
N LEU A 56 3.71 -10.79 2.05
CA LEU A 56 2.97 -11.88 1.42
C LEU A 56 2.75 -13.08 2.37
N ASN A 57 3.74 -13.39 3.19
CA ASN A 57 3.62 -14.45 4.18
C ASN A 57 2.66 -14.07 5.31
N PHE A 58 2.77 -12.85 5.81
CA PHE A 58 1.93 -12.40 6.91
C PHE A 58 0.46 -12.26 6.50
N ILE A 59 0.15 -11.77 5.29
CA ILE A 59 -1.25 -11.72 4.84
C ILE A 59 -1.85 -13.12 4.65
N LYS A 60 -1.05 -14.10 4.23
CA LYS A 60 -1.47 -15.50 4.17
C LYS A 60 -1.80 -16.06 5.57
N GLU A 61 -0.97 -15.79 6.58
CA GLU A 61 -1.25 -16.15 7.96
C GLU A 61 -2.54 -15.51 8.48
N LEU A 62 -2.72 -14.20 8.26
CA LEU A 62 -3.93 -13.48 8.65
C LEU A 62 -5.19 -14.08 8.01
N SER A 63 -5.11 -14.48 6.74
CA SER A 63 -6.22 -15.09 6.02
C SER A 63 -6.60 -16.49 6.53
N VAL A 64 -5.65 -17.24 7.06
CA VAL A 64 -5.91 -18.56 7.66
C VAL A 64 -6.56 -18.43 9.04
N ARG A 65 -6.11 -17.45 9.83
CA ARG A 65 -6.59 -17.23 11.21
C ARG A 65 -7.98 -16.62 11.27
N ASN A 66 -8.42 -15.99 10.21
CA ASN A 66 -9.70 -15.27 10.17
C ASN A 66 -10.50 -15.68 8.93
N SER A 67 -11.50 -16.56 9.14
CA SER A 67 -12.36 -17.07 8.06
C SER A 67 -13.17 -15.98 7.35
N ASN A 68 -13.35 -14.82 7.98
CA ASN A 68 -14.03 -13.66 7.42
C ASN A 68 -13.09 -12.71 6.68
N PHE A 69 -11.83 -13.07 6.53
CA PHE A 69 -10.89 -12.25 5.80
C PHE A 69 -11.22 -12.31 4.31
N PHE A 70 -11.34 -11.15 3.69
CA PHE A 70 -11.85 -10.99 2.32
C PHE A 70 -11.08 -11.79 1.24
N TRP A 71 -9.82 -12.12 1.49
CA TRP A 71 -8.94 -12.91 0.62
C TRP A 71 -9.09 -14.42 0.81
N SER A 72 -10.23 -14.86 1.29
CA SER A 72 -10.47 -16.25 1.71
C SER A 72 -10.73 -17.29 0.61
N PRO A 73 -10.98 -16.99 -0.67
CA PRO A 73 -11.02 -18.06 -1.66
C PRO A 73 -9.63 -18.69 -1.81
N PRO A 74 -9.51 -20.04 -1.72
CA PRO A 74 -8.23 -20.75 -1.79
C PRO A 74 -7.41 -20.44 -3.03
N TYR A 75 -8.06 -20.18 -4.16
CA TYR A 75 -7.41 -19.89 -5.44
C TYR A 75 -6.74 -18.51 -5.50
N LEU A 76 -7.14 -17.54 -4.68
CA LEU A 76 -6.50 -16.22 -4.65
C LEU A 76 -5.14 -16.24 -3.97
N LYS A 77 -4.92 -17.17 -3.03
CA LYS A 77 -3.66 -17.27 -2.28
C LYS A 77 -2.46 -17.56 -3.19
N ASP A 78 -2.68 -18.31 -4.27
CA ASP A 78 -1.61 -18.74 -5.18
C ASP A 78 -1.19 -17.64 -6.16
N TYR A 79 -2.02 -16.61 -6.32
CA TYR A 79 -1.79 -15.51 -7.28
C TYR A 79 -1.58 -14.14 -6.65
N LEU A 80 -1.51 -14.05 -5.33
CA LEU A 80 -1.32 -12.78 -4.61
C LEU A 80 -0.08 -12.01 -5.08
N ASN A 81 0.98 -12.71 -5.45
CA ASN A 81 2.21 -12.11 -5.98
C ASN A 81 2.02 -11.41 -7.35
N LYS A 82 0.88 -11.59 -8.00
CA LYS A 82 0.53 -10.90 -9.25
C LYS A 82 -0.35 -9.67 -9.03
N SER A 83 -0.78 -9.42 -7.79
CA SER A 83 -1.52 -8.21 -7.44
C SER A 83 -0.61 -6.99 -7.44
N GLU A 84 -1.16 -5.81 -7.61
CA GLU A 84 -0.41 -4.55 -7.54
C GLU A 84 0.30 -4.34 -6.20
N TRP A 85 -0.18 -4.98 -5.12
CA TRP A 85 0.41 -4.90 -3.79
C TRP A 85 1.66 -5.76 -3.62
N TYR A 86 1.84 -6.81 -4.43
CA TYR A 86 2.89 -7.81 -4.25
C TYR A 86 3.66 -8.12 -5.53
N CYS A 87 3.38 -7.46 -6.65
CA CYS A 87 4.16 -7.62 -7.87
C CYS A 87 5.58 -7.06 -7.69
N GLU A 88 6.50 -7.58 -8.47
CA GLU A 88 7.93 -7.22 -8.41
C GLU A 88 8.15 -5.73 -8.66
N GLU A 89 7.42 -5.16 -9.61
CA GLU A 89 7.53 -3.76 -10.04
C GLU A 89 7.24 -2.77 -8.89
N HIS A 90 6.32 -3.14 -7.98
CA HIS A 90 5.90 -2.29 -6.87
C HIS A 90 6.60 -2.60 -5.54
N ARG A 91 7.51 -3.57 -5.51
CA ARG A 91 8.15 -4.02 -4.26
C ARG A 91 8.73 -2.87 -3.46
N ASP A 92 9.46 -1.99 -4.13
CA ASP A 92 10.24 -0.96 -3.45
C ASP A 92 9.45 0.31 -3.10
N ILE A 93 8.20 0.44 -3.57
CA ILE A 93 7.36 1.59 -3.18
C ILE A 93 6.64 1.38 -1.84
N PHE A 94 6.50 0.13 -1.38
CA PHE A 94 5.85 -0.21 -0.12
C PHE A 94 6.85 -0.42 1.02
N VAL A 95 6.33 -0.37 2.24
CA VAL A 95 7.03 -0.82 3.45
C VAL A 95 6.32 -2.07 3.95
N PHE A 96 6.94 -3.23 3.76
CA PHE A 96 6.38 -4.50 4.20
C PHE A 96 6.66 -4.77 5.67
N PHE A 97 5.67 -5.33 6.37
CA PHE A 97 5.83 -5.79 7.75
C PHE A 97 5.39 -7.25 7.90
N ASN A 98 6.11 -8.00 8.74
CA ASN A 98 5.92 -9.43 8.91
C ASN A 98 5.08 -9.83 10.15
N SER A 99 4.78 -8.85 11.00
CA SER A 99 3.95 -9.00 12.19
C SER A 99 3.52 -7.64 12.68
N TRP A 100 2.58 -7.59 13.62
CA TRP A 100 2.18 -6.32 14.24
C TRP A 100 3.31 -5.66 15.05
N ALA A 101 4.19 -6.46 15.64
CA ALA A 101 5.39 -5.96 16.31
C ALA A 101 6.39 -5.37 15.31
N ASP A 102 6.56 -6.01 14.15
CA ASP A 102 7.42 -5.51 13.07
C ASP A 102 6.85 -4.23 12.45
N LEU A 103 5.53 -4.11 12.31
CA LEU A 103 4.89 -2.86 11.88
C LEU A 103 5.32 -1.68 12.77
N LYS A 104 5.27 -1.85 14.09
CA LYS A 104 5.71 -0.81 15.03
C LYS A 104 7.16 -0.42 14.77
N ASN A 105 8.05 -1.40 14.62
CA ASN A 105 9.44 -1.15 14.31
C ASN A 105 9.61 -0.43 12.97
N LYS A 106 8.93 -0.87 11.92
CA LYS A 106 8.96 -0.23 10.59
C LYS A 106 8.50 1.22 10.63
N VAL A 107 7.40 1.52 11.34
CA VAL A 107 6.91 2.89 11.51
C VAL A 107 7.93 3.79 12.21
N LEU A 108 8.68 3.26 13.19
CA LEU A 108 9.67 4.03 13.94
C LEU A 108 11.00 4.19 13.19
N THR A 109 11.38 3.26 12.33
CA THR A 109 12.71 3.21 11.70
C THR A 109 12.72 3.60 10.22
N THR A 110 11.57 3.75 9.58
CA THR A 110 11.48 4.16 8.17
C THR A 110 12.06 5.56 7.97
N ASN A 111 12.95 5.70 7.00
CA ASN A 111 13.37 7.02 6.52
C ASN A 111 12.28 7.58 5.60
N TYR A 112 11.37 8.36 6.17
CA TYR A 112 10.19 8.88 5.49
C TYR A 112 10.53 9.81 4.32
N GLU A 113 11.55 10.64 4.47
CA GLU A 113 11.97 11.58 3.43
C GLU A 113 12.49 10.85 2.19
N ASN A 114 13.41 9.92 2.38
CA ASN A 114 13.95 9.12 1.29
C ASN A 114 12.89 8.25 0.63
N LYS A 115 12.01 7.64 1.44
CA LYS A 115 10.93 6.80 0.93
C LYS A 115 9.94 7.59 0.09
N LYS A 116 9.52 8.76 0.56
CA LYS A 116 8.63 9.66 -0.17
C LYS A 116 9.25 10.09 -1.50
N LYS A 117 10.52 10.50 -1.48
CA LYS A 117 11.25 10.88 -2.70
C LYS A 117 11.25 9.76 -3.72
N TYR A 118 11.59 8.55 -3.29
CA TYR A 118 11.59 7.36 -4.16
C TYR A 118 10.21 7.08 -4.78
N ILE A 119 9.14 7.15 -3.99
CA ILE A 119 7.77 6.92 -4.46
C ILE A 119 7.36 7.97 -5.50
N LEU A 120 7.72 9.24 -5.30
CA LEU A 120 7.44 10.31 -6.26
C LEU A 120 8.20 10.13 -7.58
N GLU A 121 9.45 9.72 -7.52
CA GLU A 121 10.27 9.40 -8.71
C GLU A 121 9.65 8.22 -9.47
N PHE A 122 9.32 7.14 -8.78
CA PHE A 122 8.62 5.99 -9.36
C PHE A 122 7.32 6.40 -10.05
N GLY A 123 6.47 7.18 -9.37
CA GLY A 123 5.19 7.63 -9.92
C GLY A 123 5.35 8.46 -11.19
N LYS A 124 6.37 9.31 -11.26
CA LYS A 124 6.69 10.09 -12.46
C LYS A 124 7.12 9.21 -13.62
N GLU A 125 8.00 8.24 -13.38
CA GLU A 125 8.46 7.30 -14.39
C GLU A 125 7.31 6.44 -14.91
N HIS A 126 6.53 5.86 -14.02
CA HIS A 126 5.35 5.06 -14.35
C HIS A 126 4.34 5.84 -15.21
N ASN A 127 4.04 7.10 -14.86
CA ASN A 127 3.16 7.93 -15.68
C ASN A 127 3.69 8.18 -17.09
N ASN A 128 4.98 8.43 -17.22
CA ASN A 128 5.59 8.64 -18.53
C ASN A 128 5.50 7.38 -19.40
N GLU A 129 5.77 6.21 -18.83
CA GLU A 129 5.64 4.92 -19.52
C GLU A 129 4.19 4.67 -19.97
N MET A 130 3.22 4.90 -19.08
CA MET A 130 1.80 4.74 -19.42
C MET A 130 1.36 5.70 -20.53
N LEU A 131 1.80 6.94 -20.51
CA LEU A 131 1.50 7.92 -21.56
C LEU A 131 2.07 7.48 -22.92
N GLU A 132 3.30 6.95 -22.95
CA GLU A 132 3.88 6.43 -24.20
C GLU A 132 3.15 5.19 -24.72
N LEU A 133 2.74 4.28 -23.85
CA LEU A 133 1.92 3.13 -24.23
C LEU A 133 0.58 3.57 -24.83
N TRP A 134 -0.09 4.55 -24.23
CA TRP A 134 -1.34 5.10 -24.76
C TRP A 134 -1.15 5.78 -26.11
N LYS A 135 -0.12 6.60 -26.28
CA LYS A 135 0.20 7.23 -27.57
C LYS A 135 0.41 6.18 -28.67
N ASN A 136 1.16 5.12 -28.34
CA ASN A 136 1.41 4.04 -29.29
C ASN A 136 0.14 3.28 -29.66
N ALA A 137 -0.74 3.02 -28.69
CA ALA A 137 -2.02 2.34 -28.93
C ALA A 137 -2.99 3.17 -29.78
N LEU A 138 -2.98 4.50 -29.63
CA LEU A 138 -3.86 5.41 -30.39
C LEU A 138 -3.35 5.71 -31.81
N ASN A 139 -2.07 5.52 -32.07
CA ASN A 139 -1.46 5.77 -33.38
C ASN A 139 -1.39 4.52 -34.28
N ASN A 140 -1.84 3.37 -33.79
CA ASN A 140 -2.02 2.13 -34.54
C ASN A 140 -3.50 1.91 -34.90
#